data_5b83a47a2a74399bbd860cc83e3cd983
#
_entry.id   5b83a47a2a74399bbd860cc83e3cd983
#
_cell.length_a   1.000
_cell.length_b   1.000
_cell.length_c   1.000
_cell.angle_alpha   90.00
_cell.angle_beta   90.00
_cell.angle_gamma   90.00
#
_symmetry.space_group_name_H-M   'P 1'
#
loop_
_entity.id
_entity.type
_entity.pdbx_description
1 polymer ?
#
loop_
_entity_poly.entity_id
_entity_poly.type
_entity_poly.pdbx_seq_one_letter_code
_entity_poly.pdbx_strand_id
1 'polypeptide(L)'
;TVGLYMIRLEGAERHFTYWRGQSAARAMMSDPARITCAIADADMVYLSGITLAILSAADRAGLLSALRQSGVPVAFDPNLRPVLWPDPATMCAAITEAAGLAQIVLPSFDDEARFFGDADPAATARRYGPGRTVLVKNGGGDMLLSTDEGTTRLAPARPDRIIDTTAAGDSFNAGFLGALLTGASADDAVRRGATLAARVIGAPGALVAP
;
A
#
# COMPACT_ATOMS: atom_id res chain seq x y z
N THR A 1 -7.28 5.59 -22.15
CA THR A 1 -7.30 4.15 -22.45
C THR A 1 -7.18 3.35 -21.15
N VAL A 2 -7.57 2.07 -21.17
CA VAL A 2 -7.32 1.14 -20.06
C VAL A 2 -5.83 0.82 -20.01
N GLY A 3 -5.24 0.80 -18.82
CA GLY A 3 -3.88 0.29 -18.62
C GLY A 3 -3.89 -1.24 -18.67
N LEU A 4 -2.90 -1.84 -19.36
CA LEU A 4 -2.73 -3.28 -19.45
C LEU A 4 -1.35 -3.66 -18.93
N TYR A 5 -1.26 -4.79 -18.26
CA TYR A 5 -0.01 -5.51 -18.06
C TYR A 5 -0.20 -7.00 -18.34
N MET A 6 0.85 -7.65 -18.73
CA MET A 6 0.88 -9.09 -18.98
C MET A 6 1.96 -9.72 -18.10
N ILE A 7 1.63 -10.82 -17.48
CA ILE A 7 2.55 -11.63 -16.70
C ILE A 7 2.88 -12.87 -17.51
N ARG A 8 4.16 -13.07 -17.83
CA ARG A 8 4.67 -14.32 -18.40
C ARG A 8 5.39 -15.09 -17.29
N LEU A 9 5.02 -16.33 -17.09
CA LEU A 9 5.69 -17.23 -16.16
C LEU A 9 6.76 -18.03 -16.92
N GLU A 10 7.99 -18.02 -16.40
CA GLU A 10 9.08 -18.91 -16.82
C GLU A 10 9.55 -19.69 -15.59
N GLY A 11 9.01 -20.90 -15.42
CA GLY A 11 9.18 -21.65 -14.17
C GLY A 11 8.53 -20.91 -13.00
N ALA A 12 9.33 -20.56 -11.99
CA ALA A 12 8.89 -19.76 -10.82
C ALA A 12 9.08 -18.24 -11.03
N GLU A 13 9.72 -17.81 -12.12
CA GLU A 13 10.00 -16.41 -12.39
C GLU A 13 8.83 -15.74 -13.13
N ARG A 14 8.60 -14.46 -12.82
CA ARG A 14 7.57 -13.64 -13.43
C ARG A 14 8.18 -12.49 -14.20
N HIS A 15 7.81 -12.41 -15.47
CA HIS A 15 8.19 -11.32 -16.34
C HIS A 15 6.96 -10.46 -16.60
N PHE A 16 7.05 -9.17 -16.27
CA PHE A 16 5.97 -8.21 -16.47
C PHE A 16 6.23 -7.36 -17.71
N THR A 17 5.24 -7.28 -18.58
CA THR A 17 5.22 -6.33 -19.68
C THR A 17 4.05 -5.37 -19.47
N TYR A 18 4.32 -4.06 -19.60
CA TYR A 18 3.35 -3.01 -19.25
C TYR A 18 2.99 -2.16 -20.47
N TRP A 19 1.68 -1.94 -20.65
CA TRP A 19 1.10 -0.98 -21.61
C TRP A 19 0.14 -0.06 -20.84
N ARG A 20 0.66 0.74 -19.93
CA ARG A 20 -0.13 1.63 -19.07
C ARG A 20 0.36 3.07 -19.01
N GLY A 21 1.32 3.44 -19.89
CA GLY A 21 1.87 4.80 -19.94
C GLY A 21 0.85 5.88 -20.31
N GLN A 22 -0.27 5.50 -20.94
CA GLN A 22 -1.38 6.38 -21.30
C GLN A 22 -2.70 5.97 -20.64
N SER A 23 -2.64 5.31 -19.48
CA SER A 23 -3.85 4.89 -18.78
C SER A 23 -4.62 6.09 -18.23
N ALA A 24 -5.94 5.98 -18.15
CA ALA A 24 -6.81 7.02 -17.59
C ALA A 24 -6.44 7.38 -16.14
N ALA A 25 -5.89 6.44 -15.38
CA ALA A 25 -5.41 6.69 -14.02
C ALA A 25 -4.35 7.81 -13.94
N ARG A 26 -3.54 8.00 -14.98
CA ARG A 26 -2.55 9.09 -15.03
C ARG A 26 -3.19 10.48 -15.17
N ALA A 27 -4.43 10.54 -15.61
CA ALA A 27 -5.20 11.77 -15.78
C ALA A 27 -6.21 12.00 -14.63
N MET A 28 -6.04 11.31 -13.50
CA MET A 28 -6.99 11.43 -12.38
C MET A 28 -7.11 12.85 -11.85
N MET A 29 -6.05 13.66 -11.95
CA MET A 29 -6.03 15.07 -11.54
C MET A 29 -6.39 16.04 -12.66
N SER A 30 -6.88 15.58 -13.82
CA SER A 30 -7.34 16.48 -14.90
C SER A 30 -8.59 17.29 -14.51
N ASP A 31 -9.32 16.84 -13.49
CA ASP A 31 -10.42 17.59 -12.85
C ASP A 31 -10.21 17.53 -11.32
N PRO A 32 -9.43 18.47 -10.75
CA PRO A 32 -9.16 18.50 -9.31
C PRO A 32 -10.41 18.71 -8.45
N ALA A 33 -11.43 19.42 -8.96
CA ALA A 33 -12.66 19.64 -8.21
C ALA A 33 -13.42 18.33 -7.98
N ARG A 34 -13.46 17.47 -9.00
CA ARG A 34 -14.06 16.14 -8.90
C ARG A 34 -13.35 15.26 -7.88
N ILE A 35 -12.03 15.31 -7.84
CA ILE A 35 -11.24 14.54 -6.85
C ILE A 35 -11.50 15.08 -5.44
N THR A 36 -11.53 16.39 -5.26
CA THR A 36 -11.85 17.02 -3.97
C THR A 36 -13.24 16.61 -3.46
N CYS A 37 -14.25 16.61 -4.32
CA CYS A 37 -15.59 16.14 -3.97
C CYS A 37 -15.58 14.65 -3.58
N ALA A 38 -14.92 13.80 -4.36
CA ALA A 38 -14.84 12.37 -4.07
C ALA A 38 -14.11 12.08 -2.73
N ILE A 39 -13.08 12.86 -2.39
CA ILE A 39 -12.41 12.75 -1.09
C ILE A 39 -13.37 13.17 0.02
N ALA A 40 -14.10 14.28 -0.13
CA ALA A 40 -15.00 14.80 0.90
C ALA A 40 -16.18 13.85 1.22
N ASP A 41 -16.60 13.04 0.25
CA ASP A 41 -17.67 12.06 0.40
C ASP A 41 -17.20 10.70 0.97
N ALA A 42 -15.90 10.55 1.25
CA ALA A 42 -15.32 9.29 1.70
C ALA A 42 -15.16 9.23 3.23
N ASP A 43 -15.37 8.06 3.83
CA ASP A 43 -15.04 7.81 5.24
C ASP A 43 -13.53 7.66 5.46
N MET A 44 -12.81 7.22 4.43
CA MET A 44 -11.36 7.06 4.40
C MET A 44 -10.85 7.06 2.96
N VAL A 45 -9.68 7.63 2.73
CA VAL A 45 -8.98 7.54 1.45
C VAL A 45 -7.82 6.56 1.58
N TYR A 46 -7.84 5.52 0.75
CA TYR A 46 -6.68 4.64 0.57
C TYR A 46 -5.94 5.00 -0.71
N LEU A 47 -4.64 5.20 -0.61
CA LEU A 47 -3.78 5.36 -1.78
C LEU A 47 -2.44 4.64 -1.62
N SER A 48 -1.81 4.38 -2.73
CA SER A 48 -0.52 3.69 -2.80
C SER A 48 0.55 4.59 -3.41
N GLY A 49 1.81 4.28 -3.13
CA GLY A 49 2.94 4.95 -3.79
C GLY A 49 2.91 4.86 -5.31
N ILE A 50 2.28 3.82 -5.87
CA ILE A 50 2.05 3.72 -7.32
C ILE A 50 1.15 4.87 -7.82
N THR A 51 0.12 5.24 -7.05
CA THR A 51 -0.74 6.39 -7.38
C THR A 51 0.09 7.67 -7.52
N LEU A 52 1.03 7.89 -6.60
CA LEU A 52 1.92 9.05 -6.64
C LEU A 52 2.92 8.97 -7.82
N ALA A 53 3.43 7.78 -8.09
CA ALA A 53 4.44 7.56 -9.13
C ALA A 53 3.93 7.80 -10.55
N ILE A 54 2.65 7.53 -10.81
CA ILE A 54 2.06 7.71 -12.14
C ILE A 54 1.61 9.15 -12.43
N LEU A 55 1.53 10.01 -11.42
CA LEU A 55 1.15 11.41 -11.54
C LEU A 55 2.36 12.30 -11.89
N SER A 56 2.10 13.42 -12.56
CA SER A 56 3.09 14.48 -12.68
C SER A 56 3.43 15.08 -11.31
N ALA A 57 4.55 15.77 -11.19
CA ALA A 57 4.91 16.42 -9.92
C ALA A 57 3.84 17.43 -9.46
N ALA A 58 3.26 18.18 -10.38
CA ALA A 58 2.19 19.14 -10.09
C ALA A 58 0.89 18.46 -9.64
N ASP A 59 0.47 17.39 -10.35
CA ASP A 59 -0.73 16.63 -10.00
C ASP A 59 -0.59 15.93 -8.65
N ARG A 60 0.59 15.39 -8.36
CA ARG A 60 0.92 14.79 -7.07
C ARG A 60 0.82 15.80 -5.93
N ALA A 61 1.41 16.99 -6.11
CA ALA A 61 1.31 18.07 -5.12
C ALA A 61 -0.16 18.52 -4.93
N GLY A 62 -0.94 18.60 -6.00
CA GLY A 62 -2.37 18.90 -5.97
C GLY A 62 -3.17 17.87 -5.18
N LEU A 63 -2.93 16.57 -5.44
CA LEU A 63 -3.58 15.47 -4.71
C LEU A 63 -3.24 15.51 -3.21
N LEU A 64 -1.96 15.63 -2.85
CA LEU A 64 -1.54 15.69 -1.45
C LEU A 64 -2.09 16.94 -0.74
N SER A 65 -2.21 18.07 -1.46
CA SER A 65 -2.86 19.27 -0.93
C SER A 65 -4.35 19.05 -0.66
N ALA A 66 -5.08 18.43 -1.59
CA ALA A 66 -6.50 18.10 -1.41
C ALA A 66 -6.73 17.17 -0.21
N LEU A 67 -5.90 16.12 -0.06
CA LEU A 67 -5.95 15.22 1.10
C LEU A 67 -5.70 15.96 2.40
N ARG A 68 -4.69 16.83 2.45
CA ARG A 68 -4.37 17.62 3.66
C ARG A 68 -5.52 18.54 4.08
N GLN A 69 -6.22 19.14 3.11
CA GLN A 69 -7.31 20.08 3.35
C GLN A 69 -8.63 19.40 3.69
N SER A 70 -8.83 18.16 3.27
CA SER A 70 -10.11 17.44 3.47
C SER A 70 -10.38 17.07 4.92
N GLY A 71 -9.34 16.80 5.70
CA GLY A 71 -9.47 16.23 7.04
C GLY A 71 -9.95 14.76 7.05
N VAL A 72 -10.18 14.15 5.90
CA VAL A 72 -10.59 12.74 5.79
C VAL A 72 -9.40 11.84 6.13
N PRO A 73 -9.59 10.79 6.93
CA PRO A 73 -8.52 9.84 7.26
C PRO A 73 -7.88 9.22 6.01
N VAL A 74 -6.55 9.12 6.03
CA VAL A 74 -5.77 8.54 4.94
C VAL A 74 -5.09 7.25 5.39
N ALA A 75 -5.26 6.19 4.62
CA ALA A 75 -4.45 4.98 4.68
C ALA A 75 -3.50 4.96 3.48
N PHE A 76 -2.21 4.73 3.72
CA PHE A 76 -1.18 4.80 2.70
C PHE A 76 -0.33 3.53 2.68
N ASP A 77 -0.24 2.90 1.51
CA ASP A 77 0.74 1.85 1.22
C ASP A 77 1.90 2.42 0.41
N PRO A 78 3.11 2.53 0.95
CA PRO A 78 4.29 2.99 0.22
C PRO A 78 4.51 2.28 -1.10
N ASN A 79 4.36 0.96 -1.13
CA ASN A 79 4.37 0.10 -2.33
C ASN A 79 5.38 0.60 -3.37
N LEU A 80 6.64 0.65 -2.97
CA LEU A 80 7.75 1.23 -3.73
C LEU A 80 7.91 0.52 -5.08
N ARG A 81 8.00 1.30 -6.14
CA ARG A 81 8.20 0.82 -7.51
C ARG A 81 9.21 1.72 -8.21
N PRO A 82 10.52 1.56 -7.93
CA PRO A 82 11.56 2.49 -8.38
C PRO A 82 11.55 2.72 -9.89
N VAL A 83 11.16 1.72 -10.67
CA VAL A 83 11.05 1.81 -12.14
C VAL A 83 10.03 2.87 -12.62
N LEU A 84 9.11 3.32 -11.77
CA LEU A 84 8.10 4.35 -12.09
C LEU A 84 8.57 5.76 -11.73
N TRP A 85 9.71 5.91 -11.09
CA TRP A 85 10.23 7.18 -10.61
C TRP A 85 11.47 7.60 -11.39
N PRO A 86 11.75 8.92 -11.51
CA PRO A 86 12.95 9.38 -12.18
C PRO A 86 14.23 8.94 -11.45
N ASP A 87 14.19 8.86 -10.13
CA ASP A 87 15.29 8.43 -9.27
C ASP A 87 14.78 8.02 -7.88
N PRO A 88 15.57 7.25 -7.10
CA PRO A 88 15.20 6.82 -5.76
C PRO A 88 15.01 7.96 -4.75
N ALA A 89 15.74 9.08 -4.87
CA ALA A 89 15.62 10.18 -3.93
C ALA A 89 14.25 10.89 -4.08
N THR A 90 13.82 11.13 -5.32
CA THR A 90 12.48 11.66 -5.64
C THR A 90 11.39 10.72 -5.13
N MET A 91 11.57 9.40 -5.30
CA MET A 91 10.64 8.39 -4.77
C MET A 91 10.53 8.50 -3.24
N CYS A 92 11.64 8.40 -2.54
CA CYS A 92 11.67 8.43 -1.06
C CYS A 92 11.09 9.72 -0.50
N ALA A 93 11.37 10.87 -1.12
CA ALA A 93 10.82 12.15 -0.70
C ALA A 93 9.28 12.18 -0.83
N ALA A 94 8.74 11.76 -1.97
CA ALA A 94 7.29 11.72 -2.21
C ALA A 94 6.57 10.72 -1.28
N ILE A 95 7.16 9.55 -1.05
CA ILE A 95 6.64 8.55 -0.11
C ILE A 95 6.62 9.10 1.33
N THR A 96 7.70 9.77 1.74
CA THR A 96 7.79 10.38 3.08
C THR A 96 6.73 11.47 3.26
N GLU A 97 6.53 12.33 2.25
CA GLU A 97 5.51 13.38 2.29
C GLU A 97 4.09 12.79 2.41
N ALA A 98 3.76 11.80 1.59
CA ALA A 98 2.45 11.16 1.63
C ALA A 98 2.20 10.42 2.96
N ALA A 99 3.19 9.69 3.44
CA ALA A 99 3.12 9.02 4.74
C ALA A 99 2.91 10.02 5.89
N GLY A 100 3.48 11.23 5.76
CA GLY A 100 3.26 12.31 6.73
C GLY A 100 1.82 12.76 6.90
N LEU A 101 0.94 12.51 5.90
CA LEU A 101 -0.48 12.82 5.93
C LEU A 101 -1.34 11.65 6.44
N ALA A 102 -0.80 10.44 6.44
CA ALA A 102 -1.58 9.23 6.69
C ALA A 102 -1.71 8.92 8.19
N GLN A 103 -2.90 8.52 8.61
CA GLN A 103 -3.19 7.96 9.92
C GLN A 103 -2.85 6.47 10.00
N ILE A 104 -2.84 5.80 8.85
CA ILE A 104 -2.47 4.38 8.73
C ILE A 104 -1.41 4.26 7.63
N VAL A 105 -0.27 3.64 7.95
CA VAL A 105 0.80 3.36 6.97
C VAL A 105 1.07 1.86 6.92
N LEU A 106 1.12 1.31 5.71
CA LEU A 106 1.15 -0.14 5.45
C LEU A 106 2.41 -0.56 4.66
N PRO A 107 3.63 -0.29 5.16
CA PRO A 107 4.88 -0.56 4.44
C PRO A 107 5.18 -2.05 4.33
N SER A 108 6.02 -2.40 3.35
CA SER A 108 6.68 -3.70 3.20
C SER A 108 8.13 -3.58 3.62
N PHE A 109 8.57 -4.35 4.62
CA PHE A 109 9.91 -4.21 5.20
C PHE A 109 11.04 -4.35 4.17
N ASP A 110 10.92 -5.28 3.21
CA ASP A 110 11.94 -5.47 2.18
C ASP A 110 12.18 -4.20 1.35
N ASP A 111 11.12 -3.47 1.01
CA ASP A 111 11.23 -2.20 0.30
C ASP A 111 11.87 -1.11 1.19
N GLU A 112 11.45 -1.05 2.46
CA GLU A 112 11.93 -0.05 3.41
C GLU A 112 13.42 -0.26 3.76
N ALA A 113 13.83 -1.51 3.99
CA ALA A 113 15.22 -1.86 4.20
C ALA A 113 16.08 -1.46 2.99
N ARG A 114 15.59 -1.74 1.78
CA ARG A 114 16.34 -1.47 0.56
C ARG A 114 16.52 0.01 0.25
N PHE A 115 15.48 0.83 0.44
CA PHE A 115 15.47 2.21 -0.04
C PHE A 115 15.62 3.26 1.05
N PHE A 116 15.28 2.93 2.29
CA PHE A 116 15.45 3.80 3.45
C PHE A 116 16.54 3.30 4.41
N GLY A 117 17.06 2.10 4.23
CA GLY A 117 18.12 1.54 5.06
C GLY A 117 17.65 1.08 6.43
N ASP A 118 16.37 0.82 6.61
CA ASP A 118 15.83 0.34 7.88
C ASP A 118 16.39 -1.05 8.22
N ALA A 119 16.93 -1.19 9.43
CA ALA A 119 17.62 -2.41 9.85
C ALA A 119 16.66 -3.57 10.21
N ASP A 120 15.45 -3.24 10.64
CA ASP A 120 14.41 -4.16 11.05
C ASP A 120 13.02 -3.53 10.96
N PRO A 121 11.92 -4.32 11.04
CA PRO A 121 10.56 -3.78 11.02
C PRO A 121 10.28 -2.72 12.11
N ALA A 122 10.96 -2.79 13.26
CA ALA A 122 10.77 -1.79 14.31
C ALA A 122 11.46 -0.46 13.94
N ALA A 123 12.56 -0.49 13.20
CA ALA A 123 13.17 0.72 12.64
C ALA A 123 12.24 1.39 11.63
N THR A 124 11.59 0.61 10.75
CA THR A 124 10.57 1.10 9.83
C THR A 124 9.42 1.78 10.58
N ALA A 125 8.85 1.11 11.58
CA ALA A 125 7.76 1.68 12.36
C ALA A 125 8.18 3.00 13.05
N ARG A 126 9.36 3.05 13.66
CA ARG A 126 9.89 4.27 14.29
C ARG A 126 10.11 5.42 13.29
N ARG A 127 10.56 5.12 12.09
CA ARG A 127 10.79 6.14 11.05
C ARG A 127 9.49 6.80 10.58
N TYR A 128 8.40 6.04 10.48
CA TYR A 128 7.08 6.62 10.18
C TYR A 128 6.50 7.41 11.35
N GLY A 129 6.99 7.18 12.57
CA GLY A 129 6.74 8.01 13.74
C GLY A 129 5.47 7.66 14.53
N PRO A 130 5.32 8.28 15.71
CA PRO A 130 4.17 8.10 16.59
C PRO A 130 2.92 8.83 16.06
N GLY A 131 1.78 8.61 16.72
CA GLY A 131 0.51 9.28 16.42
C GLY A 131 -0.22 8.69 15.23
N ARG A 132 0.14 7.46 14.84
CA ARG A 132 -0.49 6.75 13.72
C ARG A 132 -0.36 5.24 13.87
N THR A 133 -1.19 4.52 13.14
CA THR A 133 -1.04 3.07 13.00
C THR A 133 -0.03 2.76 11.90
N VAL A 134 1.04 2.06 12.24
CA VAL A 134 2.00 1.53 11.26
C VAL A 134 1.98 0.02 11.30
N LEU A 135 1.63 -0.61 10.19
CA LEU A 135 1.66 -2.05 10.06
C LEU A 135 2.72 -2.46 9.04
N VAL A 136 3.87 -2.89 9.53
CA VAL A 136 4.99 -3.33 8.70
C VAL A 136 4.77 -4.78 8.29
N LYS A 137 4.49 -5.00 7.01
CA LYS A 137 4.43 -6.32 6.38
C LYS A 137 5.86 -6.85 6.20
N ASN A 138 6.10 -8.15 6.49
CA ASN A 138 7.44 -8.73 6.48
C ASN A 138 7.48 -10.07 5.73
N GLY A 139 6.91 -10.10 4.54
CA GLY A 139 6.86 -11.30 3.71
C GLY A 139 6.29 -12.50 4.47
N GLY A 140 7.07 -13.57 4.60
CA GLY A 140 6.72 -14.76 5.39
C GLY A 140 7.10 -14.69 6.87
N GLY A 141 7.71 -13.58 7.33
CA GLY A 141 8.09 -13.34 8.73
C GLY A 141 6.99 -12.63 9.52
N ASP A 142 7.24 -12.46 10.82
CA ASP A 142 6.31 -11.75 11.70
C ASP A 142 6.13 -10.29 11.25
N MET A 143 4.87 -9.90 11.14
CA MET A 143 4.47 -8.51 10.92
C MET A 143 4.59 -7.72 12.22
N LEU A 144 4.83 -6.42 12.10
CA LEU A 144 4.90 -5.51 13.24
C LEU A 144 3.77 -4.47 13.15
N LEU A 145 2.85 -4.52 14.09
CA LEU A 145 1.84 -3.49 14.29
C LEU A 145 2.33 -2.52 15.36
N SER A 146 2.39 -1.24 15.05
CA SER A 146 2.70 -0.15 15.98
C SER A 146 1.53 0.84 16.01
N THR A 147 1.04 1.11 17.20
CA THR A 147 -0.05 2.06 17.50
C THR A 147 0.37 2.95 18.68
N ASP A 148 -0.48 3.88 19.08
CA ASP A 148 -0.26 4.69 20.28
C ASP A 148 -0.32 3.84 21.57
N GLU A 149 -0.95 2.66 21.53
CA GLU A 149 -1.03 1.72 22.66
C GLU A 149 0.25 0.86 22.80
N GLY A 150 1.09 0.83 21.77
CA GLY A 150 2.33 0.07 21.77
C GLY A 150 2.60 -0.68 20.47
N THR A 151 3.45 -1.70 20.58
CA THR A 151 3.92 -2.47 19.43
C THR A 151 3.66 -3.95 19.64
N THR A 152 2.99 -4.60 18.70
CA THR A 152 2.66 -6.03 18.71
C THR A 152 3.28 -6.73 17.50
N ARG A 153 3.81 -7.94 17.70
CA ARG A 153 4.24 -8.83 16.62
C ARG A 153 3.16 -9.87 16.35
N LEU A 154 2.81 -10.04 15.08
CA LEU A 154 1.79 -10.98 14.65
C LEU A 154 2.35 -11.89 13.55
N ALA A 155 2.21 -13.19 13.73
CA ALA A 155 2.60 -14.15 12.71
C ALA A 155 1.69 -14.04 11.48
N PRO A 156 2.23 -14.21 10.26
CA PRO A 156 1.42 -14.28 9.03
C PRO A 156 0.57 -15.55 9.02
N ALA A 157 -0.60 -15.48 8.41
CA ALA A 157 -1.34 -16.68 8.06
C ALA A 157 -0.60 -17.43 6.93
N ARG A 158 -0.54 -18.75 7.04
CA ARG A 158 0.16 -19.59 6.06
C ARG A 158 -0.84 -20.32 5.19
N PRO A 159 -0.77 -20.17 3.85
CA PRO A 159 -1.53 -21.02 2.96
C PRO A 159 -0.96 -22.44 2.94
N ASP A 160 -1.76 -23.44 2.59
CA ASP A 160 -1.27 -24.82 2.41
C ASP A 160 -0.18 -24.91 1.34
N ARG A 161 -0.31 -24.07 0.30
CA ARG A 161 0.70 -23.89 -0.76
C ARG A 161 0.67 -22.48 -1.30
N ILE A 162 1.80 -21.98 -1.74
CA ILE A 162 1.91 -20.71 -2.47
C ILE A 162 1.86 -21.03 -3.97
N ILE A 163 0.85 -20.48 -4.66
CA ILE A 163 0.66 -20.64 -6.11
C ILE A 163 1.08 -19.37 -6.82
N ASP A 164 0.58 -18.21 -6.38
CA ASP A 164 0.82 -16.92 -7.01
C ASP A 164 0.81 -15.80 -5.98
N THR A 165 1.93 -15.11 -5.77
CA THR A 165 2.01 -14.00 -4.80
C THR A 165 1.50 -12.65 -5.34
N THR A 166 0.88 -12.64 -6.54
CA THR A 166 0.24 -11.44 -7.10
C THR A 166 -0.84 -10.94 -6.14
N ALA A 167 -0.85 -9.64 -5.89
CA ALA A 167 -1.78 -8.95 -4.99
C ALA A 167 -1.78 -9.41 -3.52
N ALA A 168 -0.71 -10.09 -3.04
CA ALA A 168 -0.60 -10.47 -1.63
C ALA A 168 -0.73 -9.23 -0.70
N GLY A 169 0.00 -8.16 -0.99
CA GLY A 169 -0.06 -6.90 -0.25
C GLY A 169 -1.40 -6.19 -0.36
N ASP A 170 -1.96 -6.12 -1.58
CA ASP A 170 -3.24 -5.44 -1.83
C ASP A 170 -4.40 -6.16 -1.12
N SER A 171 -4.44 -7.49 -1.18
CA SER A 171 -5.46 -8.29 -0.49
C SER A 171 -5.30 -8.23 1.04
N PHE A 172 -4.06 -8.23 1.54
CA PHE A 172 -3.82 -7.98 2.95
C PHE A 172 -4.40 -6.62 3.37
N ASN A 173 -4.05 -5.55 2.65
CA ASN A 173 -4.51 -4.20 2.95
C ASN A 173 -6.04 -4.11 2.89
N ALA A 174 -6.68 -4.76 1.92
CA ALA A 174 -8.15 -4.80 1.81
C ALA A 174 -8.79 -5.48 3.03
N GLY A 175 -8.28 -6.65 3.45
CA GLY A 175 -8.78 -7.36 4.62
C GLY A 175 -8.56 -6.60 5.92
N PHE A 176 -7.41 -5.96 6.07
CA PHE A 176 -7.06 -5.14 7.23
C PHE A 176 -7.95 -3.89 7.33
N LEU A 177 -7.98 -3.08 6.29
CA LEU A 177 -8.75 -1.83 6.28
C LEU A 177 -10.27 -2.09 6.37
N GLY A 178 -10.78 -3.10 5.65
CA GLY A 178 -12.18 -3.49 5.72
C GLY A 178 -12.60 -3.94 7.13
N ALA A 179 -11.72 -4.63 7.85
CA ALA A 179 -11.96 -5.02 9.22
C ALA A 179 -11.98 -3.82 10.17
N LEU A 180 -11.03 -2.89 10.05
CA LEU A 180 -11.01 -1.65 10.85
C LEU A 180 -12.26 -0.80 10.63
N LEU A 181 -12.67 -0.60 9.39
CA LEU A 181 -13.87 0.17 9.04
C LEU A 181 -15.17 -0.46 9.56
N THR A 182 -15.15 -1.76 9.86
CA THR A 182 -16.28 -2.48 10.49
C THR A 182 -16.14 -2.63 12.00
N GLY A 183 -15.19 -1.92 12.62
CA GLY A 183 -15.06 -1.84 14.09
C GLY A 183 -14.25 -2.97 14.73
N ALA A 184 -13.48 -3.74 13.96
CA ALA A 184 -12.57 -4.73 14.52
C ALA A 184 -11.41 -4.06 15.27
N SER A 185 -10.85 -4.76 16.27
CA SER A 185 -9.58 -4.35 16.88
C SER A 185 -8.45 -4.37 15.85
N ALA A 186 -7.38 -3.60 16.08
CA ALA A 186 -6.24 -3.57 15.18
C ALA A 186 -5.60 -4.97 15.00
N ASP A 187 -5.47 -5.74 16.07
CA ASP A 187 -4.95 -7.11 16.04
C ASP A 187 -5.84 -8.05 15.22
N ASP A 188 -7.16 -7.98 15.38
CA ASP A 188 -8.10 -8.78 14.58
C ASP A 188 -8.11 -8.36 13.13
N ALA A 189 -7.97 -7.08 12.86
CA ALA A 189 -7.83 -6.56 11.49
C ALA A 189 -6.56 -7.14 10.81
N VAL A 190 -5.42 -7.20 11.51
CA VAL A 190 -4.19 -7.84 10.99
C VAL A 190 -4.44 -9.31 10.67
N ARG A 191 -5.11 -10.07 11.57
CA ARG A 191 -5.43 -11.48 11.31
C ARG A 191 -6.33 -11.67 10.10
N ARG A 192 -7.34 -10.80 9.91
CA ARG A 192 -8.23 -10.84 8.72
C ARG A 192 -7.46 -10.51 7.44
N GLY A 193 -6.60 -9.49 7.47
CA GLY A 193 -5.71 -9.16 6.36
C GLY A 193 -4.80 -10.33 5.98
N ALA A 194 -4.15 -10.94 6.97
CA ALA A 194 -3.27 -12.10 6.78
C ALA A 194 -4.03 -13.30 6.20
N THR A 195 -5.24 -13.58 6.69
CA THR A 195 -6.08 -14.67 6.20
C THR A 195 -6.49 -14.46 4.74
N LEU A 196 -6.88 -13.24 4.38
CA LEU A 196 -7.25 -12.92 3.00
C LEU A 196 -6.04 -13.02 2.07
N ALA A 197 -4.87 -12.49 2.48
CA ALA A 197 -3.64 -12.62 1.71
C ALA A 197 -3.23 -14.09 1.50
N ALA A 198 -3.29 -14.91 2.56
CA ALA A 198 -2.98 -16.35 2.45
C ALA A 198 -3.92 -17.07 1.47
N ARG A 199 -5.21 -16.73 1.48
CA ARG A 199 -6.19 -17.28 0.53
C ARG A 199 -5.86 -16.88 -0.91
N VAL A 200 -5.54 -15.58 -1.15
CA VAL A 200 -5.23 -15.07 -2.49
C VAL A 200 -3.98 -15.73 -3.04
N ILE A 201 -2.89 -15.81 -2.27
CA ILE A 201 -1.64 -16.42 -2.75
C ILE A 201 -1.72 -17.95 -2.91
N GLY A 202 -2.75 -18.58 -2.36
CA GLY A 202 -3.07 -20.01 -2.54
C GLY A 202 -3.79 -20.34 -3.86
N ALA A 203 -4.07 -19.32 -4.69
CA ALA A 203 -4.78 -19.46 -5.97
C ALA A 203 -4.07 -18.71 -7.10
N PRO A 204 -4.35 -19.03 -8.38
CA PRO A 204 -3.81 -18.27 -9.50
C PRO A 204 -4.45 -16.87 -9.61
N GLY A 205 -3.63 -15.84 -9.89
CA GLY A 205 -4.07 -14.48 -10.14
C GLY A 205 -4.40 -13.69 -8.88
N ALA A 206 -4.91 -12.46 -9.08
CA ALA A 206 -5.15 -11.50 -8.02
C ALA A 206 -6.57 -11.57 -7.42
N LEU A 207 -7.53 -12.10 -8.17
CA LEU A 207 -8.93 -12.17 -7.78
C LEU A 207 -9.31 -13.63 -7.54
N VAL A 208 -9.68 -13.96 -6.31
CA VAL A 208 -10.16 -15.27 -5.93
C VAL A 208 -11.65 -15.21 -5.60
N ALA A 209 -12.36 -16.30 -5.86
CA ALA A 209 -13.77 -16.38 -5.49
C ALA A 209 -13.96 -16.22 -3.97
N PRO A 210 -15.04 -15.57 -3.51
CA PRO A 210 -15.32 -15.38 -2.09
C PRO A 210 -15.45 -16.70 -1.32
#